data_28e1c627ea142e8597b803017827d24c
#
_entry.id   28e1c627ea142e8597b803017827d24c
#
_cell.length_a   1.000
_cell.length_b   1.000
_cell.length_c   1.000
_cell.angle_alpha   90.00
_cell.angle_beta   90.00
_cell.angle_gamma   90.00
#
_symmetry.space_group_name_H-M   'P 1'
#
loop_
_entity.id
_entity.type
_entity.pdbx_description
1 polymer ?
#
loop_
_entity_poly.entity_id
_entity_poly.type
_entity_poly.pdbx_seq_one_letter_code
_entity_poly.pdbx_strand_id
1 'polypeptide(L)'
;MNNIPSLDTAAIDYQQQRFPYQPCAEQTRPGHAPIHPVVVVGAGPVGLVTAIDLARQGIKVVLVDDDNTLSTGSRAICFAQRTLDIFDRLGCGQRMVDKGVGWNRGKVFLRDQPVYEFDLLPERGHARPAFINLQQYYVEGYLLEQAQTLPDIDIRWSSKVSAIEHHADHETLTVDSPEGSYRLKARYVVAADGARSPLRRMMGLDSVGHTFRDRFLIADVRMDAPFPAERWFWFDPPFHPNQSVLLHRQPDEVWRIDFQLGWDADPVLEKTPEKVIPRVRALLGPEVQFSLEWVSVYTFACVRMARFRHGRVMFLGDAAHCVSPFGARGANSGIQDAENLAWKLACVLQGQAPESLLDSYADEREFAADENLLNSTRSTDFITPKSSVSRRFRDAVLDLAREHDFARRLVNSGRLSLPATLHASPLNTGDHASFSAGMQPGAACCDAPLGGTNGTNGTSGTDSNDGRDWLLRHLGDSFVLMIFAPAANLAPSQLQELAGMTQARLPLRLLFISATPATPSDCQALDSMGAVATQVHDIEGLAARRYDMPAHASAPGCYLIRPDQHVCARWRDIDVLAILQALWRATGHAGSGDAIAVKDAA
;
A
#
# COMPACT_ATOMS: atom_id res chain seq x y z
N MET A 1 18.91 40.28 -19.13
CA MET A 1 17.75 40.14 -18.23
C MET A 1 16.59 39.63 -19.09
N ASN A 2 16.43 38.33 -19.20
CA ASN A 2 15.34 37.71 -19.96
C ASN A 2 14.32 37.22 -18.94
N ASN A 3 13.16 37.86 -18.91
CA ASN A 3 11.98 37.41 -18.21
C ASN A 3 11.53 36.07 -18.77
N ILE A 4 11.71 35.00 -18.01
CA ILE A 4 11.00 33.73 -18.23
C ILE A 4 9.62 33.93 -17.60
N PRO A 5 8.51 33.81 -18.35
CA PRO A 5 7.18 33.85 -17.76
C PRO A 5 7.03 32.68 -16.81
N SER A 6 6.64 32.95 -15.56
CA SER A 6 6.14 31.92 -14.66
C SER A 6 4.94 31.24 -15.32
N LEU A 7 5.04 29.97 -15.60
CA LEU A 7 3.89 29.13 -15.94
C LEU A 7 2.99 29.11 -14.70
N ASP A 8 1.93 29.90 -14.73
CA ASP A 8 0.77 29.76 -13.87
C ASP A 8 0.16 28.38 -14.20
N THR A 9 0.57 27.36 -13.46
CA THR A 9 -0.10 26.06 -13.48
C THR A 9 -1.42 26.24 -12.78
N ALA A 10 -2.48 26.56 -13.54
CA ALA A 10 -3.84 26.45 -13.05
C ALA A 10 -3.99 25.08 -12.40
N ALA A 11 -4.42 25.04 -11.13
CA ALA A 11 -4.57 23.80 -10.39
C ALA A 11 -5.48 22.86 -11.19
N ILE A 12 -4.97 21.67 -11.56
CA ILE A 12 -5.73 20.69 -12.33
C ILE A 12 -6.92 20.24 -11.47
N ASP A 13 -8.12 20.47 -11.96
CA ASP A 13 -9.34 19.93 -11.32
C ASP A 13 -9.57 18.49 -11.78
N TYR A 14 -9.02 17.55 -11.05
CA TYR A 14 -9.15 16.12 -11.35
C TYR A 14 -10.59 15.63 -11.35
N GLN A 15 -11.51 16.25 -10.63
CA GLN A 15 -12.91 15.83 -10.57
C GLN A 15 -13.69 16.17 -11.86
N GLN A 16 -13.19 17.13 -12.64
CA GLN A 16 -13.82 17.53 -13.90
C GLN A 16 -13.16 16.89 -15.13
N GLN A 17 -12.03 16.20 -14.97
CA GLN A 17 -11.37 15.54 -16.07
C GLN A 17 -12.26 14.45 -16.69
N ARG A 18 -12.25 14.40 -18.02
CA ARG A 18 -12.91 13.38 -18.83
C ARG A 18 -11.92 12.80 -19.82
N PHE A 19 -11.89 11.49 -19.88
CA PHE A 19 -10.96 10.75 -20.75
C PHE A 19 -11.73 10.22 -21.95
N PRO A 20 -11.39 10.64 -23.19
CA PRO A 20 -12.11 10.21 -24.37
C PRO A 20 -11.87 8.70 -24.60
N TYR A 21 -12.91 8.02 -25.03
CA TYR A 21 -12.79 6.68 -25.56
C TYR A 21 -11.89 6.68 -26.81
N GLN A 22 -11.08 5.64 -26.95
CA GLN A 22 -10.23 5.41 -28.12
C GLN A 22 -10.41 3.97 -28.62
N PRO A 23 -10.69 3.76 -29.92
CA PRO A 23 -10.76 2.43 -30.49
C PRO A 23 -9.46 1.66 -30.35
N CYS A 24 -9.55 0.38 -30.05
CA CYS A 24 -8.39 -0.49 -29.87
C CYS A 24 -8.15 -1.42 -31.09
N ALA A 25 -7.00 -2.07 -31.11
CA ALA A 25 -6.61 -2.95 -32.20
C ALA A 25 -7.57 -4.15 -32.38
N GLU A 26 -8.13 -4.66 -31.30
CA GLU A 26 -9.06 -5.77 -31.29
C GLU A 26 -10.38 -5.46 -32.01
N GLN A 27 -10.80 -4.19 -32.02
CA GLN A 27 -11.97 -3.72 -32.73
C GLN A 27 -11.71 -3.49 -34.21
N THR A 28 -10.55 -2.90 -34.51
CA THR A 28 -10.17 -2.55 -35.89
C THR A 28 -9.67 -3.74 -36.71
N ARG A 29 -9.19 -4.82 -36.04
CA ARG A 29 -8.64 -6.04 -36.65
C ARG A 29 -9.12 -7.31 -35.93
N PRO A 30 -10.41 -7.64 -35.96
CA PRO A 30 -11.01 -8.67 -35.12
C PRO A 30 -10.48 -10.10 -35.31
N GLY A 31 -9.71 -10.39 -36.35
CA GLY A 31 -9.12 -11.72 -36.61
C GLY A 31 -7.71 -11.94 -36.03
N HIS A 32 -7.06 -10.90 -35.48
CA HIS A 32 -5.65 -10.92 -35.07
C HIS A 32 -5.46 -10.39 -33.65
N ALA A 33 -6.43 -10.60 -32.74
CA ALA A 33 -6.32 -10.14 -31.36
C ALA A 33 -5.19 -10.89 -30.62
N PRO A 34 -4.14 -10.19 -30.13
CA PRO A 34 -3.05 -10.81 -29.39
C PRO A 34 -3.54 -11.31 -28.02
N ILE A 35 -2.81 -12.26 -27.43
CA ILE A 35 -2.97 -12.56 -26.00
C ILE A 35 -2.07 -11.60 -25.24
N HIS A 36 -2.67 -10.68 -24.49
CA HIS A 36 -1.93 -9.73 -23.64
C HIS A 36 -1.34 -10.46 -22.41
N PRO A 37 -0.17 -10.08 -21.92
CA PRO A 37 0.39 -10.68 -20.73
C PRO A 37 -0.56 -10.52 -19.53
N VAL A 38 -1.05 -9.29 -19.29
CA VAL A 38 -1.96 -8.95 -18.20
C VAL A 38 -3.03 -7.97 -18.65
N VAL A 39 -4.27 -8.24 -18.25
CA VAL A 39 -5.37 -7.28 -18.28
C VAL A 39 -5.77 -6.95 -16.84
N VAL A 40 -5.74 -5.67 -16.49
CA VAL A 40 -6.22 -5.15 -15.21
C VAL A 40 -7.61 -4.54 -15.43
N VAL A 41 -8.58 -4.93 -14.63
CA VAL A 41 -9.96 -4.45 -14.71
C VAL A 41 -10.25 -3.53 -13.54
N GLY A 42 -10.48 -2.24 -13.83
CA GLY A 42 -10.69 -1.16 -12.89
C GLY A 42 -9.47 -0.23 -12.76
N ALA A 43 -9.63 1.05 -13.16
CA ALA A 43 -8.60 2.10 -13.08
C ALA A 43 -8.69 2.94 -11.78
N GLY A 44 -9.21 2.37 -10.69
CA GLY A 44 -9.11 2.94 -9.36
C GLY A 44 -7.67 2.84 -8.81
N PRO A 45 -7.43 3.31 -7.56
CA PRO A 45 -6.07 3.37 -7.01
C PRO A 45 -5.33 2.02 -7.03
N VAL A 46 -6.02 0.92 -6.75
CA VAL A 46 -5.42 -0.43 -6.72
C VAL A 46 -5.05 -0.91 -8.12
N GLY A 47 -5.92 -0.72 -9.11
CA GLY A 47 -5.65 -1.11 -10.49
C GLY A 47 -4.52 -0.28 -11.11
N LEU A 48 -4.51 1.04 -10.88
CA LEU A 48 -3.43 1.93 -11.33
C LEU A 48 -2.08 1.53 -10.72
N VAL A 49 -2.02 1.28 -9.41
CA VAL A 49 -0.81 0.80 -8.73
C VAL A 49 -0.34 -0.52 -9.33
N THR A 50 -1.24 -1.46 -9.57
CA THR A 50 -0.91 -2.75 -10.20
C THR A 50 -0.32 -2.56 -11.59
N ALA A 51 -0.96 -1.73 -12.42
CA ALA A 51 -0.51 -1.48 -13.79
C ALA A 51 0.87 -0.80 -13.82
N ILE A 52 1.10 0.21 -12.98
CA ILE A 52 2.38 0.92 -12.88
C ILE A 52 3.48 -0.05 -12.41
N ASP A 53 3.23 -0.82 -11.38
CA ASP A 53 4.24 -1.72 -10.80
C ASP A 53 4.63 -2.83 -11.78
N LEU A 54 3.68 -3.43 -12.49
CA LEU A 54 3.94 -4.40 -13.55
C LEU A 54 4.72 -3.79 -14.72
N ALA A 55 4.33 -2.59 -15.18
CA ALA A 55 5.02 -1.90 -16.27
C ALA A 55 6.47 -1.54 -15.92
N ARG A 56 6.73 -1.10 -14.68
CA ARG A 56 8.10 -0.87 -14.17
C ARG A 56 8.97 -2.13 -14.18
N GLN A 57 8.35 -3.30 -14.12
CA GLN A 57 9.02 -4.60 -14.24
C GLN A 57 9.02 -5.14 -15.68
N GLY A 58 8.70 -4.29 -16.67
CA GLY A 58 8.76 -4.62 -18.10
C GLY A 58 7.59 -5.50 -18.59
N ILE A 59 6.49 -5.56 -17.88
CA ILE A 59 5.29 -6.29 -18.28
C ILE A 59 4.29 -5.34 -18.94
N LYS A 60 3.88 -5.68 -20.16
CA LYS A 60 2.81 -4.94 -20.86
C LYS A 60 1.46 -5.21 -20.22
N VAL A 61 0.73 -4.13 -19.96
CA VAL A 61 -0.57 -4.16 -19.27
C VAL A 61 -1.62 -3.45 -20.12
N VAL A 62 -2.79 -4.07 -20.26
CA VAL A 62 -4.00 -3.39 -20.69
C VAL A 62 -4.83 -3.10 -19.44
N LEU A 63 -5.13 -1.83 -19.17
CA LEU A 63 -5.96 -1.38 -18.06
C LEU A 63 -7.31 -0.91 -18.62
N VAL A 64 -8.40 -1.57 -18.25
CA VAL A 64 -9.76 -1.25 -18.70
C VAL A 64 -10.60 -0.69 -17.57
N ASP A 65 -11.42 0.33 -17.85
CA ASP A 65 -12.37 0.89 -16.90
C ASP A 65 -13.71 1.18 -17.59
N ASP A 66 -14.82 0.94 -16.91
CA ASP A 66 -16.17 1.19 -17.43
C ASP A 66 -16.58 2.67 -17.36
N ASP A 67 -15.86 3.48 -16.58
CA ASP A 67 -16.01 4.93 -16.52
C ASP A 67 -14.97 5.63 -17.44
N ASN A 68 -15.10 6.94 -17.54
CA ASN A 68 -14.16 7.84 -18.23
C ASN A 68 -13.76 9.04 -17.36
N THR A 69 -13.86 8.89 -16.05
CA THR A 69 -13.56 9.93 -15.05
C THR A 69 -12.76 9.36 -13.89
N LEU A 70 -12.12 10.23 -13.15
CA LEU A 70 -11.64 9.91 -11.82
C LEU A 70 -12.77 9.98 -10.80
N SER A 71 -12.54 9.48 -9.59
CA SER A 71 -13.55 9.49 -8.51
C SER A 71 -14.10 10.89 -8.26
N THR A 72 -15.44 11.01 -8.24
CA THR A 72 -16.12 12.21 -7.76
C THR A 72 -16.35 12.09 -6.26
N GLY A 73 -15.89 13.07 -5.49
CA GLY A 73 -15.86 13.00 -4.03
C GLY A 73 -14.75 12.04 -3.56
N SER A 74 -14.63 11.84 -2.27
CA SER A 74 -13.51 11.11 -1.72
C SER A 74 -13.98 10.07 -0.70
N ARG A 75 -13.86 8.79 -1.02
CA ARG A 75 -14.15 7.70 -0.08
C ARG A 75 -12.91 7.41 0.78
N ALA A 76 -11.79 7.12 0.15
CA ALA A 76 -10.50 6.98 0.83
C ALA A 76 -9.81 8.33 0.97
N ILE A 77 -9.38 8.68 2.19
CA ILE A 77 -8.61 9.90 2.45
C ILE A 77 -7.34 9.66 3.24
N CYS A 78 -7.29 8.62 4.07
CA CYS A 78 -6.16 8.37 4.97
C CYS A 78 -5.21 7.34 4.35
N PHE A 79 -4.02 7.79 3.94
CA PHE A 79 -2.99 6.92 3.37
C PHE A 79 -1.86 6.74 4.39
N ALA A 80 -1.60 5.48 4.75
CA ALA A 80 -0.66 5.11 5.79
C ALA A 80 0.78 5.12 5.27
N GLN A 81 1.75 5.21 6.19
CA GLN A 81 3.19 5.22 5.90
C GLN A 81 3.59 4.16 4.87
N ARG A 82 3.21 2.89 5.06
CA ARG A 82 3.54 1.82 4.11
C ARG A 82 3.02 2.09 2.69
N THR A 83 1.83 2.64 2.57
CA THR A 83 1.26 3.02 1.26
C THR A 83 2.05 4.16 0.62
N LEU A 84 2.52 5.12 1.42
CA LEU A 84 3.38 6.20 0.94
C LEU A 84 4.74 5.68 0.47
N ASP A 85 5.31 4.70 1.16
CA ASP A 85 6.56 4.04 0.74
C ASP A 85 6.37 3.33 -0.62
N ILE A 86 5.22 2.68 -0.83
CA ILE A 86 4.87 2.08 -2.13
C ILE A 86 4.74 3.16 -3.21
N PHE A 87 4.05 4.26 -2.94
CA PHE A 87 3.91 5.36 -3.88
C PHE A 87 5.26 6.03 -4.21
N ASP A 88 6.19 6.10 -3.25
CA ASP A 88 7.55 6.55 -3.50
C ASP A 88 8.28 5.66 -4.51
N ARG A 89 8.22 4.35 -4.28
CA ARG A 89 8.81 3.37 -5.19
C ARG A 89 8.22 3.48 -6.60
N LEU A 90 6.93 3.80 -6.71
CA LEU A 90 6.26 3.99 -8.00
C LEU A 90 6.50 5.38 -8.64
N GLY A 91 7.19 6.30 -7.95
CA GLY A 91 7.59 7.61 -8.48
C GLY A 91 6.58 8.74 -8.30
N CYS A 92 5.55 8.56 -7.47
CA CYS A 92 4.52 9.58 -7.25
C CYS A 92 4.31 9.97 -5.77
N GLY A 93 5.01 9.32 -4.83
CA GLY A 93 4.80 9.49 -3.39
C GLY A 93 5.09 10.90 -2.87
N GLN A 94 6.15 11.56 -3.35
CA GLN A 94 6.51 12.92 -2.91
C GLN A 94 5.39 13.92 -3.20
N ARG A 95 4.82 13.91 -4.41
CA ARG A 95 3.70 14.79 -4.78
C ARG A 95 2.47 14.58 -3.89
N MET A 96 2.21 13.33 -3.48
CA MET A 96 1.11 13.00 -2.58
C MET A 96 1.35 13.56 -1.17
N VAL A 97 2.59 13.47 -0.67
CA VAL A 97 2.96 14.02 0.63
C VAL A 97 2.93 15.55 0.62
N ASP A 98 3.44 16.19 -0.44
CA ASP A 98 3.46 17.65 -0.58
C ASP A 98 2.05 18.24 -0.65
N LYS A 99 1.11 17.55 -1.31
CA LYS A 99 -0.29 17.97 -1.38
C LYS A 99 -1.08 17.59 -0.13
N GLY A 100 -0.79 16.43 0.45
CA GLY A 100 -1.52 15.84 1.57
C GLY A 100 -1.31 16.58 2.88
N VAL A 101 -2.24 16.42 3.81
CA VAL A 101 -2.10 16.90 5.19
C VAL A 101 -1.55 15.77 6.06
N GLY A 102 -0.27 15.88 6.45
CA GLY A 102 0.38 14.92 7.35
C GLY A 102 -0.17 15.00 8.78
N TRP A 103 -0.39 13.83 9.40
CA TRP A 103 -0.78 13.77 10.80
C TRP A 103 -0.28 12.48 11.46
N ASN A 104 0.11 12.59 12.73
CA ASN A 104 0.52 11.47 13.58
C ASN A 104 -0.34 11.39 14.84
N ARG A 105 -0.88 12.52 15.28
CA ARG A 105 -1.57 12.63 16.57
C ARG A 105 -3.07 12.55 16.41
N GLY A 106 -3.72 12.01 17.46
CA GLY A 106 -5.16 12.04 17.58
C GLY A 106 -5.62 12.21 19.02
N LYS A 107 -6.86 12.67 19.17
CA LYS A 107 -7.53 12.92 20.44
C LYS A 107 -8.82 12.15 20.54
N VAL A 108 -9.05 11.57 21.69
CA VAL A 108 -10.28 10.85 22.01
C VAL A 108 -11.03 11.61 23.10
N PHE A 109 -12.34 11.77 22.88
CA PHE A 109 -13.25 12.45 23.81
C PHE A 109 -14.41 11.53 24.17
N LEU A 110 -14.83 11.59 25.44
CA LEU A 110 -16.09 11.02 25.89
C LEU A 110 -16.99 12.18 26.33
N ARG A 111 -18.12 12.34 25.64
CA ARG A 111 -18.98 13.52 25.73
C ARG A 111 -18.19 14.79 25.36
N ASP A 112 -18.03 15.74 26.30
CA ASP A 112 -17.24 16.98 26.13
C ASP A 112 -15.84 16.91 26.76
N GLN A 113 -15.49 15.77 27.39
CA GLN A 113 -14.25 15.63 28.15
C GLN A 113 -13.18 14.88 27.37
N PRO A 114 -11.93 15.36 27.34
CA PRO A 114 -10.82 14.63 26.78
C PRO A 114 -10.56 13.34 27.57
N VAL A 115 -10.27 12.25 26.87
CA VAL A 115 -9.95 10.95 27.47
C VAL A 115 -8.44 10.72 27.41
N TYR A 116 -7.85 10.74 26.20
CA TYR A 116 -6.41 10.63 25.99
C TYR A 116 -6.02 11.14 24.59
N GLU A 117 -4.72 11.38 24.44
CA GLU A 117 -4.08 11.64 23.16
C GLU A 117 -3.19 10.46 22.76
N PHE A 118 -3.01 10.24 21.48
CA PHE A 118 -2.10 9.22 20.96
C PHE A 118 -1.22 9.78 19.86
N ASP A 119 -0.02 9.20 19.73
CA ASP A 119 0.88 9.41 18.60
C ASP A 119 1.09 8.07 17.89
N LEU A 120 0.87 8.03 16.58
CA LEU A 120 0.97 6.81 15.77
C LEU A 120 2.38 6.49 15.31
N LEU A 121 3.27 7.47 15.36
CA LEU A 121 4.67 7.34 14.95
C LEU A 121 5.57 8.20 15.86
N PRO A 122 5.73 7.79 17.14
CA PRO A 122 6.57 8.53 18.08
C PRO A 122 8.07 8.42 17.76
N GLU A 123 8.49 7.38 17.02
CA GLU A 123 9.87 7.16 16.63
C GLU A 123 10.29 8.12 15.50
N ARG A 124 11.52 8.61 15.58
CA ARG A 124 12.13 9.46 14.54
C ARG A 124 12.83 8.61 13.47
N GLY A 125 13.21 9.24 12.36
CA GLY A 125 14.01 8.61 11.32
C GLY A 125 13.18 7.79 10.34
N HIS A 126 12.07 8.35 9.90
CA HIS A 126 11.24 7.86 8.80
C HIS A 126 11.11 8.95 7.75
N ALA A 127 11.20 8.59 6.47
CA ALA A 127 10.98 9.52 5.36
C ALA A 127 9.52 10.01 5.30
N ARG A 128 8.60 9.12 5.68
CA ARG A 128 7.16 9.38 5.53
C ARG A 128 6.46 9.47 6.89
N PRO A 129 5.43 10.34 7.02
CA PRO A 129 4.62 10.43 8.24
C PRO A 129 3.80 9.16 8.45
N ALA A 130 3.22 8.99 9.65
CA ALA A 130 2.32 7.87 9.92
C ALA A 130 1.16 7.82 8.93
N PHE A 131 0.58 8.99 8.64
CA PHE A 131 -0.50 9.18 7.68
C PHE A 131 -0.43 10.53 6.99
N ILE A 132 -0.95 10.57 5.77
CA ILE A 132 -1.48 11.79 5.16
C ILE A 132 -2.99 11.64 4.96
N ASN A 133 -3.71 12.77 5.03
CA ASN A 133 -5.04 12.88 4.46
C ASN A 133 -4.91 13.54 3.10
N LEU A 134 -5.45 12.88 2.08
CA LEU A 134 -5.46 13.35 0.71
C LEU A 134 -6.72 12.80 0.03
N GLN A 135 -7.45 13.65 -0.67
CA GLN A 135 -8.65 13.22 -1.38
C GLN A 135 -8.30 12.18 -2.45
N GLN A 136 -9.15 11.17 -2.60
CA GLN A 136 -8.93 10.04 -3.50
C GLN A 136 -8.67 10.46 -4.95
N TYR A 137 -9.37 11.48 -5.44
CA TYR A 137 -9.20 11.98 -6.80
C TYR A 137 -7.79 12.56 -7.08
N TYR A 138 -7.11 13.13 -6.07
CA TYR A 138 -5.69 13.51 -6.20
C TYR A 138 -4.79 12.28 -6.31
N VAL A 139 -5.04 11.27 -5.49
CA VAL A 139 -4.26 10.02 -5.54
C VAL A 139 -4.41 9.35 -6.90
N GLU A 140 -5.66 9.22 -7.39
CA GLU A 140 -5.95 8.67 -8.71
C GLU A 140 -5.31 9.52 -9.83
N GLY A 141 -5.40 10.85 -9.73
CA GLY A 141 -4.80 11.77 -10.70
C GLY A 141 -3.28 11.61 -10.80
N TYR A 142 -2.58 11.60 -9.66
CA TYR A 142 -1.12 11.43 -9.65
C TYR A 142 -0.68 10.04 -10.12
N LEU A 143 -1.43 9.00 -9.78
CA LEU A 143 -1.18 7.65 -10.28
C LEU A 143 -1.45 7.56 -11.79
N LEU A 144 -2.52 8.17 -12.28
CA LEU A 144 -2.83 8.19 -13.71
C LEU A 144 -1.76 8.92 -14.51
N GLU A 145 -1.33 10.10 -14.06
CA GLU A 145 -0.23 10.83 -14.70
C GLU A 145 1.04 9.99 -14.74
N GLN A 146 1.37 9.28 -13.64
CA GLN A 146 2.50 8.36 -13.60
C GLN A 146 2.31 7.20 -14.60
N ALA A 147 1.12 6.58 -14.64
CA ALA A 147 0.82 5.51 -15.59
C ALA A 147 0.98 5.95 -17.05
N GLN A 148 0.58 7.18 -17.38
CA GLN A 148 0.70 7.76 -18.73
C GLN A 148 2.15 8.01 -19.17
N THR A 149 3.11 8.06 -18.23
CA THR A 149 4.55 8.14 -18.58
C THR A 149 5.13 6.79 -19.01
N LEU A 150 4.43 5.69 -18.76
CA LEU A 150 4.91 4.33 -18.99
C LEU A 150 4.33 3.75 -20.29
N PRO A 151 5.15 3.53 -21.34
CA PRO A 151 4.66 3.11 -22.66
C PRO A 151 4.08 1.68 -22.68
N ASP A 152 4.33 0.88 -21.66
CA ASP A 152 3.83 -0.48 -21.52
C ASP A 152 2.43 -0.57 -20.90
N ILE A 153 1.77 0.57 -20.62
CA ILE A 153 0.39 0.63 -20.11
C ILE A 153 -0.54 1.16 -21.20
N ASP A 154 -1.49 0.33 -21.64
CA ASP A 154 -2.59 0.69 -22.54
C ASP A 154 -3.85 0.91 -21.70
N ILE A 155 -4.25 2.19 -21.49
CA ILE A 155 -5.41 2.55 -20.67
C ILE A 155 -6.63 2.73 -21.58
N ARG A 156 -7.69 1.98 -21.31
CA ARG A 156 -8.93 1.96 -22.09
C ARG A 156 -10.13 2.37 -21.23
N TRP A 157 -10.54 3.61 -21.42
CA TRP A 157 -11.71 4.19 -20.77
C TRP A 157 -13.00 3.79 -21.46
N SER A 158 -14.14 3.89 -20.75
CA SER A 158 -15.46 3.49 -21.27
C SER A 158 -15.47 2.06 -21.83
N SER A 159 -14.77 1.16 -21.17
CA SER A 159 -14.50 -0.21 -21.61
C SER A 159 -14.95 -1.19 -20.54
N LYS A 160 -16.25 -1.56 -20.58
CA LYS A 160 -16.91 -2.37 -19.56
C LYS A 160 -16.75 -3.86 -19.83
N VAL A 161 -16.13 -4.59 -18.92
CA VAL A 161 -16.12 -6.05 -18.98
C VAL A 161 -17.51 -6.58 -18.68
N SER A 162 -18.09 -7.35 -19.61
CA SER A 162 -19.45 -7.91 -19.53
C SER A 162 -19.51 -9.45 -19.47
N ALA A 163 -18.41 -10.13 -19.87
CA ALA A 163 -18.29 -11.57 -19.74
C ALA A 163 -16.83 -12.00 -19.64
N ILE A 164 -16.58 -13.20 -19.08
CA ILE A 164 -15.29 -13.88 -19.03
C ILE A 164 -15.46 -15.34 -19.46
N GLU A 165 -14.54 -15.82 -20.27
CA GLU A 165 -14.45 -17.22 -20.71
C GLU A 165 -13.06 -17.76 -20.38
N HIS A 166 -13.03 -18.94 -19.75
CA HIS A 166 -11.80 -19.59 -19.31
C HIS A 166 -11.25 -20.53 -20.38
N HIS A 167 -9.96 -20.43 -20.67
CA HIS A 167 -9.22 -21.32 -21.56
C HIS A 167 -8.01 -21.92 -20.82
N ALA A 168 -7.39 -22.94 -21.40
CA ALA A 168 -6.27 -23.64 -20.77
C ALA A 168 -5.03 -22.72 -20.57
N ASP A 169 -4.79 -21.80 -21.51
CA ASP A 169 -3.60 -20.95 -21.56
C ASP A 169 -3.89 -19.45 -21.42
N HIS A 170 -5.14 -19.02 -21.50
CA HIS A 170 -5.56 -17.62 -21.38
C HIS A 170 -7.01 -17.48 -20.90
N GLU A 171 -7.39 -16.26 -20.57
CA GLU A 171 -8.77 -15.82 -20.35
C GLU A 171 -9.24 -14.97 -21.53
N THR A 172 -10.51 -15.03 -21.88
CA THR A 172 -11.10 -14.12 -22.87
C THR A 172 -12.20 -13.29 -22.21
N LEU A 173 -12.00 -11.98 -22.20
CA LEU A 173 -12.98 -11.00 -21.73
C LEU A 173 -13.81 -10.49 -22.90
N THR A 174 -15.12 -10.38 -22.73
CA THR A 174 -15.97 -9.55 -23.59
C THR A 174 -16.01 -8.16 -23.00
N VAL A 175 -15.66 -7.16 -23.80
CA VAL A 175 -15.62 -5.75 -23.38
C VAL A 175 -16.61 -4.96 -24.23
N ASP A 176 -17.56 -4.31 -23.56
CA ASP A 176 -18.51 -3.42 -24.19
C ASP A 176 -17.96 -2.00 -24.17
N SER A 177 -17.99 -1.34 -25.32
CA SER A 177 -17.50 0.02 -25.54
C SER A 177 -18.49 0.85 -26.35
N PRO A 178 -18.32 2.18 -26.44
CA PRO A 178 -19.19 3.04 -27.26
C PRO A 178 -19.32 2.63 -28.73
N GLU A 179 -18.28 1.99 -29.31
CA GLU A 179 -18.25 1.54 -30.69
C GLU A 179 -18.60 0.05 -30.86
N GLY A 180 -19.11 -0.60 -29.83
CA GLY A 180 -19.51 -2.00 -29.84
C GLY A 180 -18.62 -2.90 -28.97
N SER A 181 -19.01 -4.18 -28.91
CA SER A 181 -18.31 -5.16 -28.08
C SER A 181 -17.13 -5.76 -28.82
N TYR A 182 -16.05 -6.04 -28.11
CA TYR A 182 -14.89 -6.75 -28.63
C TYR A 182 -14.39 -7.81 -27.64
N ARG A 183 -13.53 -8.70 -28.13
CA ARG A 183 -12.92 -9.77 -27.32
C ARG A 183 -11.48 -9.40 -26.99
N LEU A 184 -11.15 -9.41 -25.71
CA LEU A 184 -9.83 -9.10 -25.17
C LEU A 184 -9.26 -10.37 -24.51
N LYS A 185 -8.13 -10.87 -25.03
CA LYS A 185 -7.48 -12.07 -24.52
C LYS A 185 -6.34 -11.71 -23.59
N ALA A 186 -6.24 -12.39 -22.45
CA ALA A 186 -5.21 -12.16 -21.45
C ALA A 186 -4.62 -13.48 -20.93
N ARG A 187 -3.32 -13.52 -20.75
CA ARG A 187 -2.67 -14.63 -20.05
C ARG A 187 -3.06 -14.64 -18.57
N TYR A 188 -3.18 -13.47 -17.95
CA TYR A 188 -3.71 -13.28 -16.59
C TYR A 188 -4.64 -12.08 -16.54
N VAL A 189 -5.65 -12.15 -15.69
CA VAL A 189 -6.60 -11.07 -15.40
C VAL A 189 -6.46 -10.66 -13.93
N VAL A 190 -6.36 -9.38 -13.69
CA VAL A 190 -6.35 -8.78 -12.35
C VAL A 190 -7.64 -8.02 -12.15
N ALA A 191 -8.48 -8.48 -11.23
CA ALA A 191 -9.76 -7.87 -10.88
C ALA A 191 -9.55 -6.84 -9.76
N ALA A 192 -9.53 -5.56 -10.12
CA ALA A 192 -9.48 -4.41 -9.24
C ALA A 192 -10.76 -3.56 -9.36
N ASP A 193 -11.87 -4.19 -9.73
CA ASP A 193 -13.18 -3.64 -10.11
C ASP A 193 -14.10 -3.32 -8.92
N GLY A 194 -13.51 -3.18 -7.73
CA GLY A 194 -14.11 -2.62 -6.53
C GLY A 194 -15.11 -3.52 -5.80
N ALA A 195 -15.73 -2.96 -4.76
CA ALA A 195 -16.58 -3.70 -3.80
C ALA A 195 -17.74 -4.46 -4.45
N ARG A 196 -18.27 -3.94 -5.56
CA ARG A 196 -19.36 -4.55 -6.34
C ARG A 196 -18.87 -5.34 -7.53
N SER A 197 -17.66 -5.85 -7.51
CA SER A 197 -16.96 -6.52 -8.59
C SER A 197 -17.88 -7.27 -9.56
N PRO A 198 -18.00 -6.83 -10.82
CA PRO A 198 -18.70 -7.56 -11.86
C PRO A 198 -18.03 -8.90 -12.16
N LEU A 199 -16.69 -8.94 -12.20
CA LEU A 199 -15.93 -10.18 -12.44
C LEU A 199 -16.22 -11.24 -11.39
N ARG A 200 -16.22 -10.86 -10.09
CA ARG A 200 -16.56 -11.79 -9.01
C ARG A 200 -17.94 -12.44 -9.24
N ARG A 201 -18.94 -11.64 -9.64
CA ARG A 201 -20.29 -12.15 -9.93
C ARG A 201 -20.35 -13.02 -11.19
N MET A 202 -19.63 -12.62 -12.27
CA MET A 202 -19.58 -13.39 -13.52
C MET A 202 -18.97 -14.78 -13.29
N MET A 203 -18.02 -14.90 -12.37
CA MET A 203 -17.39 -16.16 -11.99
C MET A 203 -18.19 -16.95 -10.94
N GLY A 204 -19.37 -16.46 -10.50
CA GLY A 204 -20.19 -17.11 -9.48
C GLY A 204 -19.54 -17.16 -8.09
N LEU A 205 -18.67 -16.19 -7.78
CA LEU A 205 -17.91 -16.13 -6.54
C LEU A 205 -18.56 -15.14 -5.56
N ASP A 206 -18.52 -15.50 -4.27
CA ASP A 206 -19.09 -14.71 -3.19
C ASP A 206 -18.03 -14.27 -2.19
N SER A 207 -18.42 -13.27 -1.38
CA SER A 207 -17.65 -12.83 -0.21
C SER A 207 -18.34 -13.29 1.07
N VAL A 208 -17.54 -13.69 2.06
CA VAL A 208 -18.00 -14.18 3.37
C VAL A 208 -17.58 -13.18 4.45
N GLY A 209 -18.45 -12.96 5.43
CA GLY A 209 -18.18 -12.07 6.56
C GLY A 209 -19.44 -11.40 7.09
N HIS A 210 -19.29 -10.17 7.61
CA HIS A 210 -20.35 -9.44 8.29
C HIS A 210 -20.63 -8.09 7.64
N THR A 211 -21.91 -7.82 7.37
CA THR A 211 -22.38 -6.50 6.93
C THR A 211 -23.01 -5.78 8.12
N PHE A 212 -22.51 -4.57 8.40
CA PHE A 212 -23.01 -3.75 9.49
C PHE A 212 -24.25 -2.98 9.09
N ARG A 213 -25.19 -2.83 10.03
CA ARG A 213 -26.38 -1.97 9.86
C ARG A 213 -26.08 -0.50 10.12
N ASP A 214 -24.93 -0.24 10.74
CA ASP A 214 -24.51 1.09 11.10
C ASP A 214 -24.27 1.93 9.85
N ARG A 215 -24.74 3.17 9.91
CA ARG A 215 -24.60 4.16 8.85
C ARG A 215 -23.79 5.32 9.35
N PHE A 216 -22.99 5.88 8.46
CA PHE A 216 -22.26 7.10 8.73
C PHE A 216 -22.51 8.11 7.63
N LEU A 217 -22.81 9.32 8.04
CA LEU A 217 -22.86 10.49 7.18
C LEU A 217 -21.45 11.06 7.09
N ILE A 218 -20.90 11.12 5.89
CA ILE A 218 -19.70 11.90 5.59
C ILE A 218 -20.14 13.28 5.14
N ALA A 219 -19.61 14.31 5.77
CA ALA A 219 -19.73 15.68 5.33
C ALA A 219 -18.32 16.26 5.13
N ASP A 220 -17.94 16.49 3.87
CA ASP A 220 -16.76 17.28 3.55
C ASP A 220 -17.21 18.75 3.47
N VAL A 221 -16.57 19.57 4.31
CA VAL A 221 -16.88 21.00 4.42
C VAL A 221 -15.63 21.83 4.19
N ARG A 222 -15.74 22.91 3.45
CA ARG A 222 -14.69 23.91 3.35
C ARG A 222 -14.89 24.91 4.49
N MET A 223 -13.85 25.08 5.32
CA MET A 223 -13.90 26.04 6.42
C MET A 223 -12.49 26.48 6.81
N ASP A 224 -12.38 27.74 7.21
CA ASP A 224 -11.22 28.25 7.93
C ASP A 224 -11.50 28.11 9.43
N ALA A 225 -10.95 27.06 10.03
CA ALA A 225 -11.18 26.76 11.43
C ALA A 225 -9.84 26.48 12.15
N PRO A 226 -9.68 26.94 13.42
CA PRO A 226 -8.43 26.85 14.15
C PRO A 226 -8.12 25.46 14.74
N PHE A 227 -8.62 24.39 14.10
CA PHE A 227 -8.28 23.03 14.53
C PHE A 227 -6.90 22.63 14.02
N PRO A 228 -6.10 21.93 14.84
CA PRO A 228 -4.83 21.38 14.40
C PRO A 228 -5.02 20.23 13.39
N ALA A 229 -3.96 19.91 12.63
CA ALA A 229 -3.94 18.75 11.73
C ALA A 229 -3.82 17.44 12.53
N GLU A 230 -4.87 17.11 13.26
CA GLU A 230 -5.00 15.92 14.12
C GLU A 230 -6.27 15.17 13.77
N ARG A 231 -6.36 13.90 14.23
CA ARG A 231 -7.60 13.13 14.15
C ARG A 231 -8.34 13.23 15.48
N TRP A 232 -9.53 13.85 15.47
CA TRP A 232 -10.35 13.93 16.66
C TRP A 232 -11.52 12.96 16.58
N PHE A 233 -11.76 12.26 17.70
CA PHE A 233 -12.80 11.26 17.82
C PHE A 233 -13.63 11.48 19.08
N TRP A 234 -14.93 11.68 18.92
CA TRP A 234 -15.87 11.82 20.02
C TRP A 234 -16.77 10.62 20.14
N PHE A 235 -16.93 10.16 21.37
CA PHE A 235 -17.96 9.22 21.80
C PHE A 235 -19.04 9.96 22.56
N ASP A 236 -20.31 9.83 22.14
CA ASP A 236 -21.49 10.44 22.79
C ASP A 236 -21.34 11.95 23.06
N PRO A 237 -20.92 12.79 22.08
CA PRO A 237 -20.79 14.21 22.34
C PRO A 237 -22.14 14.89 22.51
N PRO A 238 -22.25 15.98 23.31
CA PRO A 238 -23.51 16.70 23.54
C PRO A 238 -24.15 17.23 22.25
N PHE A 239 -23.32 17.56 21.23
CA PHE A 239 -23.79 18.05 19.94
C PHE A 239 -24.31 16.93 19.01
N HIS A 240 -24.05 15.64 19.33
CA HIS A 240 -24.53 14.47 18.59
C HIS A 240 -24.74 13.28 19.54
N PRO A 241 -25.78 13.33 20.41
CA PRO A 241 -25.96 12.39 21.53
C PRO A 241 -26.13 10.95 21.08
N ASN A 242 -25.61 10.01 21.87
CA ASN A 242 -25.65 8.56 21.68
C ASN A 242 -24.91 8.02 20.45
N GLN A 243 -24.20 8.83 19.73
CA GLN A 243 -23.49 8.50 18.50
C GLN A 243 -22.02 8.92 18.60
N SER A 244 -21.24 8.54 17.61
CA SER A 244 -19.81 8.91 17.51
C SER A 244 -19.61 9.90 16.36
N VAL A 245 -18.58 10.75 16.49
CA VAL A 245 -18.20 11.72 15.47
C VAL A 245 -16.68 11.72 15.30
N LEU A 246 -16.23 11.82 14.04
CA LEU A 246 -14.82 12.00 13.71
C LEU A 246 -14.63 13.31 12.96
N LEU A 247 -13.44 13.92 13.13
CA LEU A 247 -13.01 15.10 12.40
C LEU A 247 -11.59 14.89 11.86
N HIS A 248 -11.41 15.22 10.56
CA HIS A 248 -10.13 15.13 9.85
C HIS A 248 -9.91 16.35 8.98
N ARG A 249 -8.71 16.90 8.99
CA ARG A 249 -8.29 17.91 8.01
C ARG A 249 -7.82 17.25 6.72
N GLN A 250 -8.20 17.83 5.58
CA GLN A 250 -7.74 17.48 4.24
C GLN A 250 -7.08 18.70 3.59
N PRO A 251 -6.42 18.57 2.42
CA PRO A 251 -5.99 19.71 1.60
C PRO A 251 -7.15 20.65 1.21
N ASP A 252 -6.78 21.84 0.75
CA ASP A 252 -7.70 22.84 0.17
C ASP A 252 -8.75 23.35 1.17
N GLU A 253 -8.36 23.48 2.46
CA GLU A 253 -9.23 23.93 3.56
C GLU A 253 -10.47 23.03 3.76
N VAL A 254 -10.43 21.82 3.22
CA VAL A 254 -11.52 20.85 3.37
C VAL A 254 -11.34 20.07 4.67
N TRP A 255 -12.44 19.88 5.37
CA TRP A 255 -12.51 19.07 6.58
C TRP A 255 -13.57 18.00 6.42
N ARG A 256 -13.21 16.77 6.75
CA ARG A 256 -14.16 15.66 6.80
C ARG A 256 -14.70 15.48 8.19
N ILE A 257 -16.01 15.42 8.27
CA ILE A 257 -16.73 15.09 9.50
C ILE A 257 -17.57 13.84 9.23
N ASP A 258 -17.31 12.78 9.99
CA ASP A 258 -18.05 11.53 9.91
C ASP A 258 -19.00 11.46 11.12
N PHE A 259 -20.32 11.53 10.88
CA PHE A 259 -21.35 11.40 11.90
C PHE A 259 -21.93 9.98 11.87
N GLN A 260 -21.83 9.23 12.96
CA GLN A 260 -22.58 8.01 13.11
C GLN A 260 -24.08 8.33 13.08
N LEU A 261 -24.86 7.53 12.38
CA LEU A 261 -26.31 7.65 12.30
C LEU A 261 -27.00 6.47 13.00
N GLY A 262 -28.25 6.67 13.42
CA GLY A 262 -29.10 5.58 13.91
C GLY A 262 -29.41 4.56 12.80
N TRP A 263 -29.81 3.35 13.21
CA TRP A 263 -30.12 2.27 12.27
C TRP A 263 -31.32 2.56 11.36
N ASP A 264 -32.26 3.39 11.84
CA ASP A 264 -33.48 3.76 11.13
C ASP A 264 -33.30 5.04 10.27
N ALA A 265 -32.09 5.58 10.21
CA ALA A 265 -31.81 6.79 9.45
C ALA A 265 -31.99 6.54 7.95
N ASP A 266 -32.79 7.38 7.28
CA ASP A 266 -32.96 7.33 5.83
C ASP A 266 -31.75 7.92 5.12
N PRO A 267 -30.98 7.12 4.33
CA PRO A 267 -29.76 7.58 3.70
C PRO A 267 -29.97 8.67 2.64
N VAL A 268 -31.18 8.86 2.14
CA VAL A 268 -31.51 9.93 1.19
C VAL A 268 -31.79 11.23 1.94
N LEU A 269 -32.62 11.17 2.97
CA LEU A 269 -32.96 12.33 3.78
C LEU A 269 -31.80 12.87 4.57
N GLU A 270 -30.96 11.98 5.12
CA GLU A 270 -29.81 12.37 5.96
C GLU A 270 -28.71 13.14 5.21
N LYS A 271 -28.68 13.06 3.87
CA LYS A 271 -27.75 13.83 3.01
C LYS A 271 -28.22 15.22 2.66
N THR A 272 -29.47 15.58 2.98
CA THR A 272 -29.99 16.89 2.60
C THR A 272 -29.34 18.01 3.42
N PRO A 273 -29.12 19.21 2.85
CA PRO A 273 -28.53 20.35 3.56
C PRO A 273 -29.25 20.68 4.87
N GLU A 274 -30.57 20.51 4.92
CA GLU A 274 -31.42 20.76 6.08
C GLU A 274 -31.09 19.82 7.26
N LYS A 275 -30.54 18.65 6.98
CA LYS A 275 -30.09 17.68 7.99
C LYS A 275 -28.60 17.81 8.31
N VAL A 276 -27.79 18.11 7.31
CA VAL A 276 -26.31 18.16 7.45
C VAL A 276 -25.87 19.46 8.12
N ILE A 277 -26.33 20.61 7.65
CA ILE A 277 -25.89 21.93 8.13
C ILE A 277 -26.09 22.11 9.63
N PRO A 278 -27.26 21.76 10.23
CA PRO A 278 -27.43 21.87 11.68
C PRO A 278 -26.46 21.00 12.48
N ARG A 279 -26.12 19.78 12.00
CA ARG A 279 -25.13 18.89 12.67
C ARG A 279 -23.74 19.48 12.64
N VAL A 280 -23.32 19.94 11.46
CA VAL A 280 -22.01 20.59 11.30
C VAL A 280 -21.93 21.84 12.18
N ARG A 281 -22.97 22.65 12.19
CA ARG A 281 -23.04 23.85 13.05
C ARG A 281 -23.01 23.52 14.54
N ALA A 282 -23.65 22.44 14.96
CA ALA A 282 -23.64 22.00 16.36
C ALA A 282 -22.24 21.58 16.82
N LEU A 283 -21.44 21.00 15.94
CA LEU A 283 -20.03 20.65 16.21
C LEU A 283 -19.14 21.89 16.23
N LEU A 284 -19.27 22.77 15.22
CA LEU A 284 -18.31 23.86 14.98
C LEU A 284 -18.62 25.13 15.81
N GLY A 285 -19.87 25.26 16.27
CA GLY A 285 -20.35 26.48 16.89
C GLY A 285 -20.93 27.48 15.89
N PRO A 286 -21.62 28.54 16.38
CA PRO A 286 -22.34 29.49 15.53
C PRO A 286 -21.44 30.41 14.71
N GLU A 287 -20.20 30.67 15.18
CA GLU A 287 -19.30 31.66 14.60
C GLU A 287 -18.52 31.13 13.38
N VAL A 288 -18.34 29.80 13.26
CA VAL A 288 -17.56 29.23 12.17
C VAL A 288 -18.35 29.26 10.87
N GLN A 289 -17.79 29.88 9.85
CA GLN A 289 -18.34 29.89 8.49
C GLN A 289 -17.85 28.64 7.73
N PHE A 290 -18.75 27.95 7.05
CA PHE A 290 -18.42 26.79 6.23
C PHE A 290 -19.34 26.66 5.02
N SER A 291 -18.88 25.97 3.98
CA SER A 291 -19.68 25.50 2.85
C SER A 291 -19.59 23.99 2.73
N LEU A 292 -20.67 23.34 2.28
CA LEU A 292 -20.67 21.92 1.99
C LEU A 292 -20.00 21.68 0.63
N GLU A 293 -19.00 20.81 0.59
CA GLU A 293 -18.31 20.39 -0.64
C GLU A 293 -18.85 19.05 -1.14
N TRP A 294 -19.00 18.09 -0.26
CA TRP A 294 -19.48 16.75 -0.59
C TRP A 294 -20.17 16.09 0.58
N VAL A 295 -21.25 15.37 0.29
CA VAL A 295 -22.04 14.66 1.30
C VAL A 295 -22.39 13.26 0.83
N SER A 296 -22.15 12.26 1.67
CA SER A 296 -22.52 10.87 1.40
C SER A 296 -22.97 10.16 2.67
N VAL A 297 -23.87 9.19 2.52
CA VAL A 297 -24.17 8.22 3.59
C VAL A 297 -23.69 6.85 3.11
N TYR A 298 -22.90 6.19 3.93
CA TYR A 298 -22.40 4.87 3.61
C TYR A 298 -22.72 3.84 4.69
N THR A 299 -22.87 2.61 4.24
CA THR A 299 -22.84 1.39 5.04
C THR A 299 -21.58 0.63 4.68
N PHE A 300 -21.09 -0.21 5.58
CA PHE A 300 -19.87 -0.95 5.35
C PHE A 300 -20.02 -2.42 5.72
N ALA A 301 -19.17 -3.22 5.13
CA ALA A 301 -19.04 -4.65 5.41
C ALA A 301 -17.60 -4.99 5.74
N CYS A 302 -17.42 -5.95 6.61
CA CYS A 302 -16.15 -6.64 6.84
C CYS A 302 -16.28 -8.04 6.23
N VAL A 303 -15.91 -8.16 4.96
CA VAL A 303 -16.08 -9.38 4.16
C VAL A 303 -14.86 -9.62 3.29
N ARG A 304 -14.55 -10.87 2.99
CA ARG A 304 -13.59 -11.25 1.97
C ARG A 304 -14.02 -12.46 1.17
N MET A 305 -13.46 -12.64 -0.01
CA MET A 305 -13.57 -13.87 -0.78
C MET A 305 -12.87 -15.03 -0.05
N ALA A 306 -13.34 -16.26 -0.28
CA ALA A 306 -12.69 -17.45 0.27
C ALA A 306 -11.26 -17.61 -0.26
N ARG A 307 -11.05 -17.34 -1.56
CA ARG A 307 -9.74 -17.35 -2.24
C ARG A 307 -9.60 -16.09 -3.09
N PHE A 308 -8.36 -15.55 -3.17
CA PHE A 308 -8.05 -14.38 -3.99
C PHE A 308 -7.53 -14.74 -5.38
N ARG A 309 -7.08 -15.98 -5.58
CA ARG A 309 -6.68 -16.52 -6.87
C ARG A 309 -7.66 -17.59 -7.35
N HIS A 310 -8.13 -17.48 -8.59
CA HIS A 310 -8.95 -18.46 -9.30
C HIS A 310 -8.35 -18.72 -10.69
N GLY A 311 -7.48 -19.73 -10.77
CA GLY A 311 -6.74 -20.01 -12.00
C GLY A 311 -5.85 -18.81 -12.41
N ARG A 312 -6.20 -18.19 -13.52
CA ARG A 312 -5.48 -17.03 -14.09
C ARG A 312 -6.10 -15.69 -13.70
N VAL A 313 -7.13 -15.70 -12.84
CA VAL A 313 -7.80 -14.49 -12.36
C VAL A 313 -7.41 -14.25 -10.90
N MET A 314 -6.87 -13.06 -10.58
CA MET A 314 -6.54 -12.60 -9.24
C MET A 314 -7.40 -11.41 -8.85
N PHE A 315 -7.94 -11.43 -7.62
CA PHE A 315 -8.77 -10.37 -7.06
C PHE A 315 -7.99 -9.55 -6.03
N LEU A 316 -8.08 -8.20 -6.11
CA LEU A 316 -7.34 -7.26 -5.28
C LEU A 316 -8.26 -6.19 -4.70
N GLY A 317 -7.85 -5.64 -3.55
CA GLY A 317 -8.56 -4.54 -2.89
C GLY A 317 -10.02 -4.88 -2.62
N ASP A 318 -10.91 -3.91 -2.83
CA ASP A 318 -12.34 -4.07 -2.55
C ASP A 318 -13.01 -5.18 -3.39
N ALA A 319 -12.42 -5.60 -4.52
CA ALA A 319 -12.90 -6.74 -5.28
C ALA A 319 -12.68 -8.06 -4.53
N ALA A 320 -11.63 -8.17 -3.72
CA ALA A 320 -11.29 -9.33 -2.91
C ALA A 320 -11.82 -9.24 -1.47
N HIS A 321 -11.69 -8.07 -0.83
CA HIS A 321 -12.04 -7.86 0.57
C HIS A 321 -12.48 -6.42 0.83
N CYS A 322 -13.50 -6.26 1.66
CA CYS A 322 -13.96 -4.96 2.15
C CYS A 322 -13.83 -4.92 3.67
N VAL A 323 -13.47 -3.77 4.21
CA VAL A 323 -13.36 -3.53 5.66
C VAL A 323 -14.10 -2.25 6.04
N SER A 324 -14.41 -2.09 7.33
CA SER A 324 -14.96 -0.82 7.82
C SER A 324 -13.92 0.31 7.71
N PRO A 325 -14.35 1.56 7.62
CA PRO A 325 -13.44 2.71 7.48
C PRO A 325 -12.60 2.98 8.73
N PHE A 326 -12.99 2.38 9.87
CA PHE A 326 -12.32 2.58 11.15
C PHE A 326 -10.97 1.87 11.18
N GLY A 327 -9.90 2.65 11.14
CA GLY A 327 -8.53 2.16 11.05
C GLY A 327 -7.85 2.42 9.70
N ALA A 328 -8.56 3.03 8.74
CA ALA A 328 -8.03 3.41 7.42
C ALA A 328 -7.36 2.22 6.69
N ARG A 329 -7.98 1.03 6.68
CA ARG A 329 -7.34 -0.21 6.21
C ARG A 329 -7.64 -0.55 4.76
N GLY A 330 -8.82 -0.21 4.22
CA GLY A 330 -9.29 -0.68 2.92
C GLY A 330 -8.36 -0.35 1.77
N ALA A 331 -8.25 0.92 1.38
CA ALA A 331 -7.37 1.35 0.29
C ALA A 331 -5.89 0.97 0.54
N ASN A 332 -5.43 1.15 1.79
CA ASN A 332 -4.05 0.81 2.18
C ASN A 332 -3.75 -0.69 2.00
N SER A 333 -4.68 -1.57 2.33
CA SER A 333 -4.53 -3.02 2.12
C SER A 333 -4.55 -3.37 0.63
N GLY A 334 -5.46 -2.78 -0.15
CA GLY A 334 -5.55 -3.01 -1.59
C GLY A 334 -4.29 -2.59 -2.35
N ILE A 335 -3.64 -1.50 -1.95
CA ILE A 335 -2.36 -1.07 -2.52
C ILE A 335 -1.24 -2.08 -2.17
N GLN A 336 -1.24 -2.63 -0.96
CA GLN A 336 -0.32 -3.71 -0.58
C GLN A 336 -0.61 -5.02 -1.31
N ASP A 337 -1.88 -5.31 -1.66
CA ASP A 337 -2.21 -6.46 -2.52
C ASP A 337 -1.58 -6.32 -3.89
N ALA A 338 -1.68 -5.12 -4.49
CA ALA A 338 -1.10 -4.80 -5.80
C ALA A 338 0.42 -4.99 -5.80
N GLU A 339 1.11 -4.44 -4.80
CA GLU A 339 2.56 -4.59 -4.65
C GLU A 339 2.98 -6.05 -4.46
N ASN A 340 2.26 -6.81 -3.63
CA ASN A 340 2.55 -8.22 -3.37
C ASN A 340 2.37 -9.09 -4.61
N LEU A 341 1.35 -8.80 -5.45
CA LEU A 341 1.08 -9.53 -6.68
C LEU A 341 2.06 -9.19 -7.79
N ALA A 342 2.38 -7.90 -7.98
CA ALA A 342 3.04 -7.41 -9.19
C ALA A 342 4.39 -8.10 -9.45
N TRP A 343 5.28 -8.17 -8.46
CA TRP A 343 6.58 -8.82 -8.64
C TRP A 343 6.47 -10.34 -8.87
N LYS A 344 5.52 -11.01 -8.20
CA LYS A 344 5.29 -12.45 -8.37
C LYS A 344 4.81 -12.77 -9.77
N LEU A 345 3.85 -11.98 -10.25
CA LEU A 345 3.31 -12.12 -11.59
C LEU A 345 4.36 -11.80 -12.67
N ALA A 346 5.20 -10.79 -12.45
CA ALA A 346 6.30 -10.47 -13.35
C ALA A 346 7.32 -11.61 -13.42
N CYS A 347 7.76 -12.17 -12.29
CA CYS A 347 8.68 -13.32 -12.26
C CYS A 347 8.11 -14.54 -13.01
N VAL A 348 6.82 -14.83 -12.86
CA VAL A 348 6.16 -15.94 -13.58
C VAL A 348 6.08 -15.66 -15.09
N LEU A 349 5.72 -14.44 -15.48
CA LEU A 349 5.61 -14.07 -16.90
C LEU A 349 6.97 -14.06 -17.61
N GLN A 350 8.04 -13.72 -16.91
CA GLN A 350 9.42 -13.70 -17.39
C GLN A 350 10.09 -15.10 -17.32
N GLY A 351 9.40 -16.12 -16.81
CA GLY A 351 9.94 -17.48 -16.68
C GLY A 351 11.01 -17.63 -15.59
N GLN A 352 11.05 -16.68 -14.64
CA GLN A 352 11.98 -16.67 -13.52
C GLN A 352 11.47 -17.48 -12.31
N ALA A 353 10.16 -17.76 -12.28
CA ALA A 353 9.49 -18.48 -11.21
C ALA A 353 8.40 -19.41 -11.76
N PRO A 354 8.09 -20.52 -11.07
CA PRO A 354 6.97 -21.37 -11.41
C PRO A 354 5.63 -20.68 -11.15
N GLU A 355 4.58 -21.09 -11.84
CA GLU A 355 3.23 -20.53 -11.68
C GLU A 355 2.69 -20.68 -10.23
N SER A 356 3.17 -21.68 -9.49
CA SER A 356 2.85 -21.90 -8.08
C SER A 356 3.27 -20.74 -7.16
N LEU A 357 4.20 -19.87 -7.59
CA LEU A 357 4.53 -18.66 -6.84
C LEU A 357 3.29 -17.78 -6.63
N LEU A 358 2.36 -17.76 -7.59
CA LEU A 358 1.12 -16.97 -7.48
C LEU A 358 0.16 -17.48 -6.39
N ASP A 359 0.28 -18.74 -5.93
CA ASP A 359 -0.50 -19.23 -4.79
C ASP A 359 -0.13 -18.50 -3.50
N SER A 360 1.15 -18.16 -3.35
CA SER A 360 1.62 -17.37 -2.22
C SER A 360 1.03 -15.96 -2.15
N TYR A 361 0.59 -15.38 -3.28
CA TYR A 361 -0.18 -14.15 -3.27
C TYR A 361 -1.49 -14.34 -2.49
N ALA A 362 -2.25 -15.35 -2.85
CA ALA A 362 -3.52 -15.66 -2.18
C ALA A 362 -3.29 -15.94 -0.69
N ASP A 363 -2.35 -16.81 -0.34
CA ASP A 363 -2.08 -17.20 1.05
C ASP A 363 -1.66 -16.00 1.91
N GLU A 364 -0.76 -15.15 1.42
CA GLU A 364 -0.26 -13.99 2.15
C GLU A 364 -1.33 -12.89 2.28
N ARG A 365 -2.09 -12.60 1.20
CA ARG A 365 -3.06 -11.50 1.23
C ARG A 365 -4.38 -11.89 1.88
N GLU A 366 -4.79 -13.15 1.82
CA GLU A 366 -5.90 -13.69 2.60
C GLU A 366 -5.61 -13.62 4.11
N PHE A 367 -4.39 -14.00 4.53
CA PHE A 367 -3.93 -13.86 5.92
C PHE A 367 -3.99 -12.38 6.37
N ALA A 368 -3.45 -11.46 5.57
CA ALA A 368 -3.48 -10.03 5.87
C ALA A 368 -4.90 -9.46 5.90
N ALA A 369 -5.79 -9.95 5.02
CA ALA A 369 -7.20 -9.57 5.02
C ALA A 369 -7.92 -10.06 6.28
N ASP A 370 -7.67 -11.30 6.75
CA ASP A 370 -8.24 -11.83 7.99
C ASP A 370 -7.84 -10.98 9.21
N GLU A 371 -6.57 -10.59 9.31
CA GLU A 371 -6.10 -9.68 10.36
C GLU A 371 -6.79 -8.32 10.27
N ASN A 372 -6.93 -7.76 9.07
CA ASN A 372 -7.62 -6.50 8.85
C ASN A 372 -9.12 -6.58 9.17
N LEU A 373 -9.79 -7.67 8.79
CA LEU A 373 -11.20 -7.90 9.12
C LEU A 373 -11.42 -7.99 10.63
N LEU A 374 -10.57 -8.75 11.33
CA LEU A 374 -10.63 -8.90 12.78
C LEU A 374 -10.51 -7.54 13.49
N ASN A 375 -9.48 -6.78 13.13
CA ASN A 375 -9.22 -5.47 13.74
C ASN A 375 -10.31 -4.45 13.39
N SER A 376 -10.80 -4.43 12.15
CA SER A 376 -11.88 -3.54 11.70
C SER A 376 -13.21 -3.87 12.38
N THR A 377 -13.54 -5.16 12.53
CA THR A 377 -14.76 -5.59 13.21
C THR A 377 -14.73 -5.18 14.69
N ARG A 378 -13.62 -5.43 15.39
CA ARG A 378 -13.44 -5.03 16.81
C ARG A 378 -13.57 -3.52 16.99
N SER A 379 -12.94 -2.74 16.12
CA SER A 379 -13.04 -1.27 16.14
C SER A 379 -14.47 -0.82 15.91
N THR A 380 -15.17 -1.43 14.96
CA THR A 380 -16.57 -1.09 14.67
C THR A 380 -17.49 -1.41 15.85
N ASP A 381 -17.37 -2.59 16.46
CA ASP A 381 -18.19 -2.99 17.59
C ASP A 381 -17.96 -2.10 18.82
N PHE A 382 -16.73 -1.63 19.02
CA PHE A 382 -16.42 -0.67 20.05
C PHE A 382 -17.03 0.71 19.78
N ILE A 383 -16.91 1.20 18.55
CA ILE A 383 -17.43 2.50 18.13
C ILE A 383 -18.95 2.53 18.10
N THR A 384 -19.57 1.42 17.67
CA THR A 384 -21.02 1.30 17.47
C THR A 384 -21.61 0.18 18.34
N PRO A 385 -21.67 0.35 19.69
CA PRO A 385 -22.17 -0.70 20.58
C PRO A 385 -23.62 -1.05 20.30
N LYS A 386 -23.90 -2.36 20.19
CA LYS A 386 -25.20 -2.89 19.73
C LYS A 386 -26.23 -3.06 20.86
N SER A 387 -25.83 -2.90 22.12
CA SER A 387 -26.69 -3.06 23.29
C SER A 387 -26.34 -2.07 24.39
N SER A 388 -27.24 -1.92 25.37
CA SER A 388 -26.98 -1.11 26.56
C SER A 388 -25.79 -1.65 27.39
N VAL A 389 -25.57 -2.97 27.37
CA VAL A 389 -24.44 -3.62 28.03
C VAL A 389 -23.12 -3.27 27.35
N SER A 390 -23.04 -3.44 26.02
CA SER A 390 -21.84 -3.09 25.27
C SER A 390 -21.53 -1.59 25.33
N ARG A 391 -22.55 -0.74 25.39
CA ARG A 391 -22.36 0.71 25.61
C ARG A 391 -21.77 1.01 26.97
N ARG A 392 -22.29 0.41 28.04
CA ARG A 392 -21.73 0.57 29.41
C ARG A 392 -20.29 0.08 29.48
N PHE A 393 -19.99 -1.04 28.81
CA PHE A 393 -18.62 -1.56 28.73
C PHE A 393 -17.71 -0.55 28.03
N ARG A 394 -18.10 -0.03 26.87
CA ARG A 394 -17.33 0.99 26.13
C ARG A 394 -17.06 2.23 27.01
N ASP A 395 -18.11 2.76 27.63
CA ASP A 395 -18.01 3.98 28.44
C ASP A 395 -17.10 3.75 29.64
N ALA A 396 -17.18 2.60 30.32
CA ALA A 396 -16.29 2.24 31.42
C ALA A 396 -14.83 2.09 30.96
N VAL A 397 -14.59 1.50 29.78
CA VAL A 397 -13.26 1.41 29.19
C VAL A 397 -12.71 2.80 28.88
N LEU A 398 -13.53 3.71 28.33
CA LEU A 398 -13.12 5.10 28.06
C LEU A 398 -12.80 5.86 29.34
N ASP A 399 -13.57 5.70 30.42
CA ASP A 399 -13.27 6.31 31.71
C ASP A 399 -11.94 5.79 32.30
N LEU A 400 -11.69 4.48 32.24
CA LEU A 400 -10.42 3.89 32.66
C LEU A 400 -9.24 4.33 31.78
N ALA A 401 -9.48 4.59 30.49
CA ALA A 401 -8.43 5.00 29.54
C ALA A 401 -7.84 6.38 29.85
N ARG A 402 -8.47 7.19 30.68
CA ARG A 402 -7.91 8.46 31.18
C ARG A 402 -6.61 8.25 31.95
N GLU A 403 -6.54 7.20 32.76
CA GLU A 403 -5.45 6.95 33.69
C GLU A 403 -4.64 5.67 33.38
N HIS A 404 -5.22 4.72 32.61
CA HIS A 404 -4.65 3.38 32.44
C HIS A 404 -4.34 3.01 31.01
N ASP A 405 -3.08 2.71 30.71
CA ASP A 405 -2.61 2.33 29.37
C ASP A 405 -3.22 1.03 28.84
N PHE A 406 -3.56 0.06 29.72
CA PHE A 406 -4.21 -1.17 29.26
C PHE A 406 -5.60 -0.87 28.67
N ALA A 407 -6.34 0.08 29.25
CA ALA A 407 -7.65 0.48 28.77
C ALA A 407 -7.54 1.26 27.45
N ARG A 408 -6.53 2.11 27.27
CA ARG A 408 -6.23 2.78 25.99
C ARG A 408 -6.04 1.79 24.86
N ARG A 409 -5.37 0.65 25.12
CA ARG A 409 -5.19 -0.42 24.13
C ARG A 409 -6.49 -1.12 23.73
N LEU A 410 -7.50 -1.11 24.58
CA LEU A 410 -8.83 -1.64 24.25
C LEU A 410 -9.63 -0.68 23.36
N VAL A 411 -9.45 0.63 23.53
CA VAL A 411 -10.09 1.65 22.67
C VAL A 411 -9.49 1.65 21.29
N ASN A 412 -8.17 1.64 21.22
CA ASN A 412 -7.41 1.65 19.97
C ASN A 412 -6.13 0.85 20.21
N SER A 413 -5.90 -0.16 19.38
CA SER A 413 -4.65 -0.94 19.41
C SER A 413 -3.39 -0.09 19.15
N GLY A 414 -3.55 1.24 19.04
CA GLY A 414 -2.49 2.24 18.93
C GLY A 414 -1.93 2.40 17.53
N ARG A 415 -2.18 1.47 16.62
CA ARG A 415 -1.61 1.49 15.28
C ARG A 415 -2.67 1.24 14.24
N LEU A 416 -2.97 2.27 13.46
CA LEU A 416 -3.89 2.19 12.34
C LEU A 416 -3.14 1.73 11.08
N SER A 417 -3.71 0.77 10.37
CA SER A 417 -3.24 0.35 9.03
C SER A 417 -1.75 -0.02 8.93
N LEU A 418 -1.20 -0.71 9.93
CA LEU A 418 0.11 -1.33 9.79
C LEU A 418 0.04 -2.50 8.82
N PRO A 419 1.11 -2.76 8.05
CA PRO A 419 1.22 -3.98 7.27
C PRO A 419 1.24 -5.21 8.19
N ALA A 420 0.54 -6.26 7.77
CA ALA A 420 0.59 -7.55 8.46
C ALA A 420 1.99 -8.16 8.35
N THR A 421 2.46 -8.80 9.41
CA THR A 421 3.68 -9.60 9.31
C THR A 421 3.33 -10.98 8.74
N LEU A 422 3.81 -11.28 7.56
CA LEU A 422 3.50 -12.49 6.79
C LEU A 422 4.31 -13.71 7.32
N HIS A 423 4.27 -13.94 8.63
CA HIS A 423 5.12 -14.92 9.30
C HIS A 423 4.89 -16.37 8.82
N ALA A 424 3.69 -16.70 8.38
CA ALA A 424 3.34 -18.04 7.86
C ALA A 424 3.58 -18.18 6.35
N SER A 425 4.19 -17.20 5.68
CA SER A 425 4.47 -17.27 4.25
C SER A 425 5.41 -18.43 3.92
N PRO A 426 5.08 -19.26 2.92
CA PRO A 426 5.97 -20.34 2.47
C PRO A 426 7.27 -19.82 1.83
N LEU A 427 7.31 -18.52 1.50
CA LEU A 427 8.47 -17.85 0.91
C LEU A 427 9.52 -17.47 1.94
N ASN A 428 9.20 -17.53 3.23
CA ASN A 428 10.12 -17.17 4.31
C ASN A 428 11.08 -18.33 4.65
N THR A 429 12.30 -17.98 5.02
CA THR A 429 13.24 -18.88 5.66
C THR A 429 13.32 -18.52 7.14
N GLY A 430 13.13 -19.48 8.02
CA GLY A 430 13.16 -19.28 9.48
C GLY A 430 14.57 -18.94 9.99
N ASP A 431 14.63 -18.29 11.14
CA ASP A 431 15.89 -17.94 11.80
C ASP A 431 16.67 -19.19 12.23
N HIS A 432 17.94 -19.24 11.89
CA HIS A 432 18.89 -20.24 12.38
C HIS A 432 19.75 -19.73 13.55
N ALA A 433 19.78 -18.42 13.76
CA ALA A 433 20.47 -17.77 14.86
C ALA A 433 19.50 -17.03 15.78
N SER A 434 19.94 -16.71 17.00
CA SER A 434 19.12 -15.92 17.92
C SER A 434 19.14 -14.44 17.53
N PHE A 435 17.94 -13.85 17.41
CA PHE A 435 17.72 -12.42 17.26
C PHE A 435 16.91 -11.92 18.44
N SER A 436 17.37 -10.84 19.07
CA SER A 436 16.67 -10.24 20.22
C SER A 436 15.56 -9.28 19.79
N ALA A 437 15.69 -8.72 18.59
CA ALA A 437 14.81 -7.72 17.99
C ALA A 437 14.92 -7.75 16.46
N GLY A 438 14.59 -6.64 15.82
CA GLY A 438 14.74 -6.43 14.38
C GLY A 438 13.61 -6.99 13.54
N MET A 439 13.70 -6.71 12.25
CA MET A 439 12.69 -7.14 11.28
C MET A 439 12.75 -8.65 11.09
N GLN A 440 11.70 -9.35 11.49
CA GLN A 440 11.61 -10.81 11.31
C GLN A 440 11.18 -11.19 9.88
N PRO A 441 11.45 -12.43 9.43
CA PRO A 441 10.92 -12.91 8.17
C PRO A 441 9.39 -12.74 8.06
N GLY A 442 8.94 -12.19 6.95
CA GLY A 442 7.54 -11.80 6.71
C GLY A 442 7.20 -10.37 7.09
N ALA A 443 8.06 -9.64 7.80
CA ALA A 443 7.83 -8.23 8.12
C ALA A 443 8.15 -7.32 6.94
N ALA A 444 7.36 -6.26 6.76
CA ALA A 444 7.72 -5.16 5.87
C ALA A 444 8.94 -4.42 6.43
N CYS A 445 9.86 -4.03 5.56
CA CYS A 445 11.08 -3.32 5.93
C CYS A 445 10.76 -1.97 6.58
N CYS A 446 11.56 -1.61 7.58
CA CYS A 446 11.51 -0.33 8.25
C CYS A 446 12.55 0.61 7.64
N ASP A 447 12.16 1.86 7.42
CA ASP A 447 13.05 2.89 6.86
C ASP A 447 14.12 3.34 7.86
N ALA A 448 15.19 3.97 7.36
CA ALA A 448 16.21 4.63 8.16
C ALA A 448 16.90 5.73 7.34
N PRO A 449 17.31 6.86 7.97
CA PRO A 449 18.07 7.89 7.30
C PRO A 449 19.50 7.41 7.01
N LEU A 450 19.97 7.72 5.80
CA LEU A 450 21.31 7.39 5.31
C LEU A 450 22.08 8.66 4.93
N GLY A 451 23.39 8.58 4.93
CA GLY A 451 24.27 9.59 4.34
C GLY A 451 24.21 9.55 2.83
N GLY A 452 24.30 10.73 2.20
CA GLY A 452 24.33 10.83 0.75
C GLY A 452 25.45 9.97 0.16
N THR A 453 25.15 9.28 -0.93
CA THR A 453 26.11 8.46 -1.66
C THR A 453 27.15 9.37 -2.33
N ASN A 454 28.38 9.38 -1.83
CA ASN A 454 29.53 9.91 -2.58
C ASN A 454 29.98 8.85 -3.61
N GLY A 455 29.12 8.50 -4.55
CA GLY A 455 29.43 7.48 -5.54
C GLY A 455 28.86 7.83 -6.92
N THR A 456 29.74 7.94 -7.88
CA THR A 456 29.48 8.01 -9.31
C THR A 456 28.57 6.85 -9.74
N ASN A 457 27.49 7.18 -10.46
CA ASN A 457 26.52 6.29 -11.10
C ASN A 457 25.35 5.78 -10.24
N GLY A 458 24.53 6.69 -9.73
CA GLY A 458 23.19 6.36 -9.25
C GLY A 458 22.21 7.40 -9.74
N THR A 459 21.13 6.97 -10.33
CA THR A 459 19.94 7.77 -10.59
C THR A 459 19.29 8.15 -9.25
N SER A 460 19.93 9.04 -8.51
CA SER A 460 19.40 9.58 -7.26
C SER A 460 18.50 10.77 -7.59
N GLY A 461 17.21 10.52 -7.70
CA GLY A 461 16.24 11.60 -7.54
C GLY A 461 16.33 12.11 -6.11
N THR A 462 17.11 13.17 -5.87
CA THR A 462 17.09 13.93 -4.61
C THR A 462 15.86 14.82 -4.60
N ASP A 463 14.68 14.23 -4.40
CA ASP A 463 13.42 14.98 -4.29
C ASP A 463 13.05 15.33 -2.84
N SER A 464 13.96 15.20 -1.88
CA SER A 464 13.75 15.71 -0.53
C SER A 464 14.46 17.05 -0.35
N ASN A 465 13.73 18.05 0.13
CA ASN A 465 14.21 19.40 0.44
C ASN A 465 15.36 19.45 1.49
N ASP A 466 15.72 18.30 2.09
CA ASP A 466 16.75 18.20 3.14
C ASP A 466 18.02 17.45 2.70
N GLY A 467 18.12 16.99 1.45
CA GLY A 467 19.30 16.30 0.89
C GLY A 467 19.63 14.95 1.54
N ARG A 468 18.74 14.39 2.35
CA ARG A 468 18.92 13.08 3.01
C ARG A 468 18.53 11.94 2.09
N ASP A 469 19.28 10.85 2.19
CA ASP A 469 18.93 9.58 1.58
C ASP A 469 18.23 8.64 2.59
N TRP A 470 17.49 7.65 2.09
CA TRP A 470 16.64 6.79 2.91
C TRP A 470 16.74 5.33 2.49
N LEU A 471 16.78 4.41 3.46
CA LEU A 471 16.99 2.99 3.23
C LEU A 471 16.00 2.36 2.25
N LEU A 472 14.71 2.68 2.37
CA LEU A 472 13.67 2.09 1.51
C LEU A 472 13.80 2.48 0.04
N ARG A 473 14.48 3.58 -0.30
CA ARG A 473 14.79 3.97 -1.70
C ARG A 473 15.75 3.02 -2.39
N HIS A 474 16.55 2.29 -1.61
CA HIS A 474 17.48 1.27 -2.11
C HIS A 474 16.86 -0.13 -2.19
N LEU A 475 15.63 -0.30 -1.73
CA LEU A 475 14.89 -1.56 -1.70
C LEU A 475 13.70 -1.51 -2.66
N GLY A 476 13.34 -2.66 -3.21
CA GLY A 476 12.22 -2.83 -4.15
C GLY A 476 12.67 -3.10 -5.59
N ASP A 477 11.72 -3.42 -6.46
CA ASP A 477 11.87 -3.76 -7.89
C ASP A 477 12.73 -5.01 -8.17
N SER A 478 13.54 -5.47 -7.22
CA SER A 478 14.37 -6.68 -7.29
C SER A 478 14.58 -7.26 -5.89
N PHE A 479 15.09 -8.49 -5.81
CA PHE A 479 15.63 -8.98 -4.55
C PHE A 479 16.88 -8.16 -4.16
N VAL A 480 17.04 -7.90 -2.86
CA VAL A 480 18.20 -7.19 -2.31
C VAL A 480 18.79 -8.01 -1.17
N LEU A 481 20.07 -8.35 -1.27
CA LEU A 481 20.85 -8.83 -0.13
C LEU A 481 21.45 -7.63 0.57
N MET A 482 20.94 -7.30 1.73
CA MET A 482 21.36 -6.18 2.57
C MET A 482 22.41 -6.68 3.55
N ILE A 483 23.64 -6.19 3.48
CA ILE A 483 24.81 -6.66 4.25
C ILE A 483 25.26 -5.53 5.18
N PHE A 484 25.29 -5.79 6.48
CA PHE A 484 25.69 -4.81 7.49
C PHE A 484 27.20 -4.85 7.74
N ALA A 485 27.97 -4.39 6.76
CA ALA A 485 29.41 -4.20 6.80
C ALA A 485 29.87 -3.31 5.65
N PRO A 486 31.05 -2.66 5.75
CA PRO A 486 31.76 -2.13 4.58
C PRO A 486 32.14 -3.25 3.61
N ALA A 487 32.11 -2.98 2.30
CA ALA A 487 32.44 -3.97 1.29
C ALA A 487 33.88 -4.49 1.43
N ALA A 488 34.82 -3.61 1.78
CA ALA A 488 36.23 -3.97 2.01
C ALA A 488 36.49 -4.94 3.20
N ASN A 489 35.49 -5.14 4.06
CA ASN A 489 35.63 -6.08 5.20
C ASN A 489 35.38 -7.54 4.79
N LEU A 490 34.86 -7.80 3.58
CA LEU A 490 34.66 -9.15 3.07
C LEU A 490 35.94 -9.67 2.38
N ALA A 491 36.19 -10.98 2.52
CA ALA A 491 37.26 -11.62 1.79
C ALA A 491 36.99 -11.57 0.26
N PRO A 492 38.04 -11.45 -0.58
CA PRO A 492 37.86 -11.43 -2.03
C PRO A 492 37.09 -12.64 -2.59
N SER A 493 37.24 -13.83 -2.00
CA SER A 493 36.48 -15.02 -2.36
C SER A 493 34.99 -14.85 -2.09
N GLN A 494 34.60 -14.27 -0.94
CA GLN A 494 33.19 -13.99 -0.61
C GLN A 494 32.58 -12.95 -1.56
N LEU A 495 33.33 -11.90 -1.90
CA LEU A 495 32.87 -10.90 -2.88
C LEU A 495 32.65 -11.53 -4.24
N GLN A 496 33.52 -12.43 -4.68
CA GLN A 496 33.39 -13.15 -5.94
C GLN A 496 32.17 -14.09 -5.94
N GLU A 497 31.94 -14.83 -4.86
CA GLU A 497 30.78 -15.70 -4.70
C GLU A 497 29.47 -14.90 -4.72
N LEU A 498 29.41 -13.78 -3.98
CA LEU A 498 28.25 -12.89 -3.98
C LEU A 498 27.99 -12.26 -5.36
N ALA A 499 29.05 -11.83 -6.06
CA ALA A 499 28.92 -11.31 -7.42
C ALA A 499 28.40 -12.39 -8.40
N GLY A 500 28.83 -13.65 -8.21
CA GLY A 500 28.31 -14.78 -8.98
C GLY A 500 26.80 -14.97 -8.82
N MET A 501 26.28 -14.78 -7.61
CA MET A 501 24.82 -14.89 -7.36
C MET A 501 24.00 -13.85 -8.14
N THR A 502 24.54 -12.65 -8.38
CA THR A 502 23.82 -11.59 -9.09
C THR A 502 23.71 -11.81 -10.59
N GLN A 503 24.52 -12.74 -11.14
CA GLN A 503 24.47 -13.15 -12.55
C GLN A 503 23.48 -14.27 -12.83
N ALA A 504 22.85 -14.82 -11.78
CA ALA A 504 21.80 -15.81 -11.90
C ALA A 504 20.54 -15.22 -12.56
N ARG A 505 19.60 -16.11 -12.98
CA ARG A 505 18.34 -15.71 -13.63
C ARG A 505 17.47 -14.74 -12.84
N LEU A 506 17.67 -14.62 -11.53
CA LEU A 506 16.89 -13.77 -10.64
C LEU A 506 17.60 -12.44 -10.44
N PRO A 507 16.89 -11.31 -10.55
CA PRO A 507 17.47 -9.99 -10.31
C PRO A 507 17.78 -9.81 -8.82
N LEU A 508 19.04 -10.03 -8.43
CA LEU A 508 19.54 -9.80 -7.07
C LEU A 508 20.52 -8.63 -7.09
N ARG A 509 20.34 -7.68 -6.18
CA ARG A 509 21.27 -6.58 -5.91
C ARG A 509 21.90 -6.74 -4.53
N LEU A 510 23.11 -6.21 -4.35
CA LEU A 510 23.83 -6.20 -3.08
C LEU A 510 23.82 -4.77 -2.52
N LEU A 511 23.38 -4.62 -1.27
CA LEU A 511 23.37 -3.34 -0.56
C LEU A 511 24.21 -3.47 0.71
N PHE A 512 25.37 -2.83 0.72
CA PHE A 512 26.24 -2.75 1.89
C PHE A 512 25.84 -1.56 2.76
N ILE A 513 25.62 -1.79 4.05
CA ILE A 513 25.29 -0.76 5.03
C ILE A 513 26.46 -0.62 5.99
N SER A 514 27.17 0.50 5.90
CA SER A 514 28.36 0.78 6.67
C SER A 514 28.11 1.83 7.76
N ALA A 515 28.68 1.66 8.93
CA ALA A 515 28.69 2.68 9.98
C ALA A 515 29.64 3.86 9.68
N THR A 516 30.43 3.78 8.62
CA THR A 516 31.36 4.82 8.18
C THR A 516 31.17 5.13 6.70
N PRO A 517 31.53 6.34 6.24
CA PRO A 517 31.54 6.65 4.81
C PRO A 517 32.41 5.66 4.02
N ALA A 518 32.08 5.46 2.74
CA ALA A 518 32.85 4.57 1.86
C ALA A 518 34.30 5.03 1.73
N THR A 519 35.20 4.10 1.85
CA THR A 519 36.64 4.30 1.67
C THR A 519 37.07 3.95 0.23
N PRO A 520 38.31 4.35 -0.22
CA PRO A 520 38.82 3.90 -1.52
C PRO A 520 38.86 2.37 -1.67
N SER A 521 39.11 1.63 -0.58
CA SER A 521 39.09 0.17 -0.57
C SER A 521 37.67 -0.39 -0.77
N ASP A 522 36.67 0.26 -0.21
CA ASP A 522 35.26 -0.10 -0.46
C ASP A 522 34.89 0.13 -1.92
N CYS A 523 35.29 1.28 -2.50
CA CYS A 523 35.06 1.57 -3.91
C CYS A 523 35.70 0.50 -4.81
N GLN A 524 36.93 0.11 -4.54
CA GLN A 524 37.63 -0.96 -5.28
C GLN A 524 36.90 -2.32 -5.16
N ALA A 525 36.41 -2.66 -3.95
CA ALA A 525 35.62 -3.88 -3.74
C ALA A 525 34.34 -3.86 -4.53
N LEU A 526 33.60 -2.74 -4.50
CA LEU A 526 32.34 -2.54 -5.25
C LEU A 526 32.57 -2.60 -6.77
N ASP A 527 33.62 -1.95 -7.27
CA ASP A 527 34.00 -1.97 -8.68
C ASP A 527 34.25 -3.39 -9.19
N SER A 528 34.83 -4.25 -8.35
CA SER A 528 35.05 -5.66 -8.68
C SER A 528 33.79 -6.48 -8.84
N MET A 529 32.68 -6.05 -8.22
CA MET A 529 31.35 -6.67 -8.30
C MET A 529 30.45 -6.08 -9.39
N GLY A 530 30.83 -4.93 -9.94
CA GLY A 530 30.06 -4.25 -11.00
C GLY A 530 28.83 -3.49 -10.49
N ALA A 531 27.97 -3.06 -11.41
CA ALA A 531 26.84 -2.16 -11.13
C ALA A 531 25.73 -2.73 -10.21
N VAL A 532 25.83 -4.00 -9.79
CA VAL A 532 24.84 -4.67 -8.95
C VAL A 532 25.05 -4.46 -7.46
N ALA A 533 26.18 -3.85 -7.05
CA ALA A 533 26.55 -3.60 -5.67
C ALA A 533 26.58 -2.10 -5.37
N THR A 534 26.04 -1.71 -4.22
CA THR A 534 26.04 -0.33 -3.73
C THR A 534 26.36 -0.32 -2.24
N GLN A 535 27.09 0.69 -1.76
CA GLN A 535 27.33 0.91 -0.34
C GLN A 535 26.72 2.24 0.12
N VAL A 536 26.02 2.20 1.25
CA VAL A 536 25.39 3.36 1.89
C VAL A 536 25.91 3.54 3.31
N HIS A 537 25.80 4.77 3.82
CA HIS A 537 26.30 5.13 5.15
C HIS A 537 25.13 5.30 6.14
N ASP A 538 25.04 4.44 7.16
CA ASP A 538 24.10 4.54 8.28
C ASP A 538 24.63 5.56 9.32
N ILE A 539 24.44 6.86 9.04
CA ILE A 539 25.01 7.98 9.80
C ILE A 539 24.65 7.90 11.29
N GLU A 540 23.41 7.56 11.59
CA GLU A 540 22.88 7.56 12.96
C GLU A 540 22.94 6.15 13.60
N GLY A 541 23.40 5.14 12.89
CA GLY A 541 23.35 3.74 13.29
C GLY A 541 21.91 3.24 13.48
N LEU A 542 20.94 3.90 12.84
CA LEU A 542 19.51 3.60 13.03
C LEU A 542 19.10 2.37 12.23
N ALA A 543 19.63 2.19 11.02
CA ALA A 543 19.40 0.98 10.24
C ALA A 543 19.92 -0.24 11.00
N ALA A 544 21.16 -0.19 11.49
CA ALA A 544 21.75 -1.28 12.27
C ALA A 544 20.91 -1.64 13.51
N ARG A 545 20.40 -0.63 14.25
CA ARG A 545 19.53 -0.87 15.42
C ARG A 545 18.19 -1.47 15.04
N ARG A 546 17.51 -0.97 13.98
CA ARG A 546 16.20 -1.45 13.54
C ARG A 546 16.23 -2.88 13.04
N TYR A 547 17.36 -3.27 12.47
CA TYR A 547 17.57 -4.63 11.95
C TYR A 547 18.35 -5.55 12.92
N ASP A 548 18.54 -5.13 14.17
CA ASP A 548 19.27 -5.90 15.20
C ASP A 548 20.67 -6.36 14.72
N MET A 549 21.39 -5.48 14.01
CA MET A 549 22.73 -5.71 13.49
C MET A 549 23.72 -4.81 14.22
N PRO A 550 24.55 -5.37 15.13
CA PRO A 550 25.52 -4.56 15.86
C PRO A 550 26.58 -4.00 14.92
N ALA A 551 26.85 -2.69 15.04
CA ALA A 551 27.82 -1.98 14.19
C ALA A 551 29.27 -2.50 14.29
N HIS A 552 29.58 -3.31 15.31
CA HIS A 552 30.93 -3.86 15.61
C HIS A 552 30.87 -5.39 15.74
N ALA A 553 29.95 -6.07 15.04
CA ALA A 553 29.93 -7.53 15.05
C ALA A 553 31.22 -8.10 14.44
N SER A 554 31.68 -9.23 14.97
CA SER A 554 32.86 -9.95 14.45
C SER A 554 32.64 -10.56 13.06
N ALA A 555 31.36 -10.73 12.67
CA ALA A 555 30.93 -11.20 11.36
C ALA A 555 29.81 -10.30 10.81
N PRO A 556 29.78 -10.05 9.49
CA PRO A 556 28.73 -9.27 8.84
C PRO A 556 27.42 -10.04 8.81
N GLY A 557 26.38 -9.50 9.45
CA GLY A 557 25.03 -10.04 9.31
C GLY A 557 24.35 -9.55 8.05
N CYS A 558 23.36 -10.29 7.57
CA CYS A 558 22.65 -9.91 6.35
C CYS A 558 21.16 -10.26 6.37
N TYR A 559 20.41 -9.58 5.49
CA TYR A 559 19.01 -9.75 5.25
C TYR A 559 18.74 -9.96 3.77
N LEU A 560 17.90 -10.93 3.42
CA LEU A 560 17.35 -11.07 2.07
C LEU A 560 15.98 -10.43 2.02
N ILE A 561 15.85 -9.41 1.15
CA ILE A 561 14.65 -8.59 1.00
C ILE A 561 14.01 -8.88 -0.35
N ARG A 562 12.70 -9.08 -0.36
CA ARG A 562 11.88 -9.30 -1.57
C ARG A 562 11.65 -7.97 -2.33
N PRO A 563 11.24 -8.06 -3.62
CA PRO A 563 10.90 -6.87 -4.42
C PRO A 563 9.79 -6.01 -3.83
N ASP A 564 8.89 -6.57 -3.01
CA ASP A 564 7.86 -5.86 -2.25
C ASP A 564 8.34 -5.40 -0.87
N GLN A 565 9.64 -5.19 -0.68
CA GLN A 565 10.25 -4.69 0.55
C GLN A 565 9.86 -5.49 1.81
N HIS A 566 9.64 -6.81 1.69
CA HIS A 566 9.48 -7.69 2.85
C HIS A 566 10.73 -8.51 3.09
N VAL A 567 11.06 -8.69 4.35
CA VAL A 567 12.14 -9.62 4.75
C VAL A 567 11.70 -11.05 4.46
N CYS A 568 12.49 -11.83 3.73
CA CYS A 568 12.22 -13.26 3.58
C CYS A 568 13.22 -14.14 4.33
N ALA A 569 14.39 -13.60 4.70
CA ALA A 569 15.39 -14.32 5.51
C ALA A 569 16.37 -13.35 6.16
N ARG A 570 17.04 -13.79 7.22
CA ARG A 570 18.13 -13.04 7.89
C ARG A 570 19.15 -13.96 8.55
N TRP A 571 20.41 -13.50 8.63
CA TRP A 571 21.53 -14.26 9.21
C TRP A 571 22.46 -13.36 10.00
N ARG A 572 23.22 -13.95 10.94
CA ARG A 572 24.28 -13.28 11.71
C ARG A 572 25.66 -13.31 11.02
N ASP A 573 25.77 -14.09 9.94
CA ASP A 573 26.97 -14.26 9.11
C ASP A 573 26.55 -14.44 7.64
N ILE A 574 27.51 -14.43 6.74
CA ILE A 574 27.26 -14.63 5.30
C ILE A 574 27.51 -16.11 4.99
N ASP A 575 26.43 -16.85 4.79
CA ASP A 575 26.41 -18.20 4.24
C ASP A 575 25.77 -18.16 2.83
N VAL A 576 26.62 -18.14 1.81
CA VAL A 576 26.18 -18.04 0.40
C VAL A 576 25.24 -19.16 0.01
N LEU A 577 25.46 -20.38 0.49
CA LEU A 577 24.59 -21.51 0.18
C LEU A 577 23.19 -21.34 0.83
N ALA A 578 23.15 -20.94 2.10
CA ALA A 578 21.89 -20.68 2.80
C ALA A 578 21.10 -19.53 2.14
N ILE A 579 21.81 -18.48 1.70
CA ILE A 579 21.23 -17.33 1.00
C ILE A 579 20.64 -17.76 -0.35
N LEU A 580 21.37 -18.58 -1.14
CA LEU A 580 20.86 -19.12 -2.41
C LEU A 580 19.61 -20.00 -2.21
N GLN A 581 19.61 -20.85 -1.18
CA GLN A 581 18.45 -21.67 -0.84
C GLN A 581 17.24 -20.82 -0.44
N ALA A 582 17.45 -19.75 0.32
CA ALA A 582 16.39 -18.81 0.70
C ALA A 582 15.85 -18.03 -0.51
N LEU A 583 16.72 -17.58 -1.42
CA LEU A 583 16.32 -16.92 -2.65
C LEU A 583 15.49 -17.86 -3.55
N TRP A 584 15.92 -19.12 -3.67
CA TRP A 584 15.19 -20.15 -4.40
C TRP A 584 13.81 -20.43 -3.80
N ARG A 585 13.72 -20.53 -2.48
CA ARG A 585 12.45 -20.64 -1.75
C ARG A 585 11.56 -19.42 -1.98
N ALA A 586 12.12 -18.21 -1.84
CA ALA A 586 11.39 -16.96 -1.99
C ALA A 586 10.79 -16.76 -3.40
N THR A 587 11.28 -17.50 -4.38
CA THR A 587 10.76 -17.52 -5.76
C THR A 587 9.88 -18.75 -6.06
N GLY A 588 9.46 -19.49 -5.04
CA GLY A 588 8.48 -20.58 -5.18
C GLY A 588 9.06 -21.88 -5.73
N HIS A 589 10.38 -22.05 -5.80
CA HIS A 589 11.03 -23.26 -6.30
C HIS A 589 11.18 -24.37 -5.21
N ALA A 590 10.91 -24.07 -3.96
CA ALA A 590 11.00 -25.03 -2.87
C ALA A 590 9.86 -26.07 -2.97
N GLY A 591 10.16 -27.26 -3.49
CA GLY A 591 9.19 -28.37 -3.64
C GLY A 591 9.50 -29.31 -4.81
N SER A 592 10.19 -28.86 -5.82
CA SER A 592 10.80 -29.72 -6.82
C SER A 592 12.07 -30.33 -6.21
N GLY A 593 12.23 -31.66 -6.25
CA GLY A 593 13.41 -32.38 -5.73
C GLY A 593 14.76 -32.04 -6.39
N ASP A 594 14.88 -30.85 -6.94
CA ASP A 594 15.99 -30.29 -7.71
C ASP A 594 17.05 -29.60 -6.82
N ALA A 595 17.32 -30.17 -5.63
CA ALA A 595 18.53 -29.82 -4.88
C ALA A 595 19.84 -30.07 -5.69
N ILE A 596 19.74 -30.66 -6.89
CA ILE A 596 20.86 -30.95 -7.78
C ILE A 596 21.12 -29.77 -8.75
N ALA A 597 20.11 -28.96 -9.10
CA ALA A 597 20.29 -27.83 -10.03
C ALA A 597 21.03 -26.61 -9.43
N VAL A 598 21.16 -26.55 -8.10
CA VAL A 598 21.94 -25.47 -7.43
C VAL A 598 23.45 -25.59 -7.70
N LYS A 599 23.95 -26.76 -8.07
CA LYS A 599 25.37 -26.97 -8.42
C LYS A 599 25.74 -26.58 -9.86
N ASP A 600 24.75 -26.56 -10.76
CA ASP A 600 24.98 -26.23 -12.17
C ASP A 600 24.66 -24.76 -12.52
N ALA A 601 24.21 -23.97 -11.53
CA ALA A 601 23.89 -22.54 -11.66
C ALA A 601 24.86 -21.63 -10.88
N ALA A 602 25.93 -22.19 -10.27
CA ALA A 602 26.98 -21.44 -9.56
C ALA A 602 28.25 -21.29 -10.41
#